data_8e426159321c0e5398f31bb5bb969388
#
_entry.id   8e426159321c0e5398f31bb5bb969388
#
_cell.length_a   1.000
_cell.length_b   1.000
_cell.length_c   1.000
_cell.angle_alpha   90.00
_cell.angle_beta   90.00
_cell.angle_gamma   90.00
#
_symmetry.space_group_name_H-M   'P 1'
#
loop_
_entity.id
_entity.type
_entity.pdbx_description
1 polymer ?
#
loop_
_entity_poly.entity_id
_entity_poly.type
_entity_poly.pdbx_seq_one_letter_code
_entity_poly.pdbx_strand_id
1 'polypeptide(L)'
;MKHLSAFGIPEIKHDGYNTNYNILIMELLGQSLENLFQDQNKSFSIKTACMLGIQMIDRIEFVHSKKIIHRDIKPDNFVMGRGLKSHIVYILDFGLSKKYWSSTHKRHIPFIKGKKLTGTARYASINALSGCEQSRRDDLESIGYIIMYFIRGSLPWQGLRVNKKEYRYKKICEK
;
A
#
# COMPACT_ATOMS: atom_id res chain seq x y z
N MET A 1 8.49 15.19 -10.40
CA MET A 1 8.91 14.02 -9.57
C MET A 1 10.39 13.64 -9.74
N LYS A 2 11.25 14.55 -10.20
CA LYS A 2 12.70 14.35 -10.28
C LYS A 2 13.30 14.47 -8.88
N HIS A 3 13.75 13.47 -8.24
CA HIS A 3 14.50 13.33 -6.97
C HIS A 3 13.87 12.44 -5.90
N LEU A 4 13.31 11.31 -6.31
CA LEU A 4 12.99 10.23 -5.38
C LEU A 4 13.85 9.00 -5.72
N SER A 5 15.14 9.16 -5.96
CA SER A 5 16.08 8.02 -5.99
C SER A 5 16.28 7.54 -4.55
N ALA A 6 15.20 7.05 -3.95
CA ALA A 6 15.25 6.44 -2.64
C ALA A 6 15.27 4.93 -2.80
N PHE A 7 15.98 4.31 -1.92
CA PHE A 7 16.04 2.87 -1.82
C PHE A 7 14.64 2.26 -1.77
N GLY A 8 14.25 1.48 -2.82
CA GLY A 8 12.93 0.86 -2.91
C GLY A 8 11.79 1.72 -3.48
N ILE A 9 12.11 2.82 -4.16
CA ILE A 9 11.20 3.53 -5.06
C ILE A 9 11.72 3.34 -6.49
N PRO A 10 10.88 2.93 -7.46
CA PRO A 10 11.35 2.70 -8.83
C PRO A 10 11.91 3.95 -9.47
N GLU A 11 13.00 3.78 -10.21
CA GLU A 11 13.53 4.85 -11.04
C GLU A 11 12.62 5.06 -12.25
N ILE A 12 12.16 6.29 -12.44
CA ILE A 12 11.40 6.67 -13.63
C ILE A 12 12.39 6.98 -14.74
N LYS A 13 12.34 6.20 -15.83
CA LYS A 13 13.19 6.34 -17.01
C LYS A 13 12.66 7.40 -17.96
N HIS A 14 11.34 7.44 -18.13
CA HIS A 14 10.66 8.38 -19.00
C HIS A 14 9.23 8.59 -18.58
N ASP A 15 8.71 9.80 -18.73
CA ASP A 15 7.30 10.13 -18.63
C ASP A 15 6.90 11.00 -19.83
N GLY A 16 5.70 10.78 -20.35
CA GLY A 16 5.19 11.48 -21.51
C GLY A 16 3.72 11.20 -21.74
N TYR A 17 3.20 11.75 -22.83
CA TYR A 17 1.82 11.53 -23.25
C TYR A 17 1.71 11.51 -24.77
N ASN A 18 0.70 10.86 -25.28
CA ASN A 18 0.23 10.99 -26.64
C ASN A 18 -1.27 11.32 -26.63
N THR A 19 -1.92 11.36 -27.81
CA THR A 19 -3.34 11.71 -27.94
C THR A 19 -4.29 10.84 -27.11
N ASN A 20 -3.89 9.60 -26.78
CA ASN A 20 -4.76 8.62 -26.14
C ASN A 20 -4.28 8.14 -24.78
N TYR A 21 -2.99 8.30 -24.46
CA TYR A 21 -2.37 7.67 -23.27
C TYR A 21 -1.37 8.59 -22.59
N ASN A 22 -1.36 8.53 -21.27
CA ASN A 22 -0.22 8.95 -20.47
C ASN A 22 0.74 7.76 -20.34
N ILE A 23 2.03 7.98 -20.59
CA ILE A 23 3.06 6.93 -20.66
C ILE A 23 4.04 7.16 -19.52
N LEU A 24 4.27 6.12 -18.73
CA LEU A 24 5.29 6.11 -17.68
C LEU A 24 6.19 4.89 -17.89
N ILE A 25 7.48 5.12 -18.12
CA ILE A 25 8.50 4.08 -18.26
C ILE A 25 9.36 4.10 -16.98
N MET A 26 9.43 2.96 -16.30
CA MET A 26 10.22 2.81 -15.07
C MET A 26 11.18 1.61 -15.18
N GLU A 27 12.08 1.47 -14.22
CA GLU A 27 12.94 0.29 -14.14
C GLU A 27 12.11 -1.00 -14.06
N LEU A 28 12.61 -2.05 -14.68
CA LEU A 28 11.96 -3.35 -14.65
C LEU A 28 12.23 -4.02 -13.31
N LEU A 29 11.16 -4.35 -12.59
CA LEU A 29 11.20 -4.99 -11.29
C LEU A 29 10.81 -6.47 -11.37
N GLY A 30 10.88 -7.17 -10.24
CA GLY A 30 10.52 -8.57 -10.10
C GLY A 30 9.03 -8.78 -9.81
N GLN A 31 8.73 -9.91 -9.19
CA GLN A 31 7.36 -10.28 -8.80
C GLN A 31 6.85 -9.44 -7.62
N SER A 32 5.53 -9.28 -7.55
CA SER A 32 4.88 -8.71 -6.38
C SER A 32 4.94 -9.67 -5.19
N LEU A 33 4.83 -9.12 -3.98
CA LEU A 33 4.75 -9.94 -2.78
C LEU A 33 3.49 -10.83 -2.77
N GLU A 34 2.41 -10.41 -3.42
CA GLU A 34 1.22 -11.25 -3.60
C GLU A 34 1.54 -12.48 -4.47
N ASN A 35 2.20 -12.28 -5.63
CA ASN A 35 2.56 -13.40 -6.50
C ASN A 35 3.50 -14.38 -5.80
N LEU A 36 4.55 -13.87 -5.15
CA LEU A 36 5.48 -14.70 -4.37
C LEU A 36 4.77 -15.48 -3.26
N PHE A 37 3.79 -14.86 -2.61
CA PHE A 37 3.01 -15.50 -1.56
C PHE A 37 2.13 -16.62 -2.11
N GLN A 38 1.48 -16.40 -3.26
CA GLN A 38 0.71 -17.44 -3.94
C GLN A 38 1.61 -18.59 -4.39
N ASP A 39 2.78 -18.32 -4.97
CA ASP A 39 3.77 -19.32 -5.41
C ASP A 39 4.29 -20.18 -4.24
N GLN A 40 4.31 -19.63 -3.02
CA GLN A 40 4.67 -20.32 -1.78
C GLN A 40 3.45 -20.95 -1.05
N ASN A 41 2.38 -21.27 -1.79
CA ASN A 41 1.14 -21.89 -1.25
C ASN A 41 0.54 -21.09 -0.08
N LYS A 42 0.62 -19.76 -0.12
CA LYS A 42 0.12 -18.83 0.91
C LYS A 42 0.73 -19.05 2.29
N SER A 43 2.01 -19.34 2.33
CA SER A 43 2.72 -19.59 3.59
C SER A 43 4.11 -18.97 3.54
N PHE A 44 4.31 -17.91 4.30
CA PHE A 44 5.65 -17.40 4.62
C PHE A 44 6.02 -17.75 6.04
N SER A 45 7.32 -18.01 6.28
CA SER A 45 7.83 -18.14 7.65
C SER A 45 7.67 -16.81 8.39
N ILE A 46 7.55 -16.85 9.71
CA ILE A 46 7.52 -15.63 10.55
C ILE A 46 8.75 -14.76 10.25
N LYS A 47 9.92 -15.38 10.09
CA LYS A 47 11.16 -14.67 9.73
C LYS A 47 10.98 -13.90 8.41
N THR A 48 10.46 -14.55 7.36
CA THR A 48 10.22 -13.93 6.05
C THR A 48 9.22 -12.78 6.18
N ALA A 49 8.09 -13.00 6.87
CA ALA A 49 7.06 -11.97 7.06
C ALA A 49 7.61 -10.75 7.81
N CYS A 50 8.44 -10.96 8.85
CA CYS A 50 9.08 -9.86 9.58
C CYS A 50 10.12 -9.11 8.72
N MET A 51 10.96 -9.82 7.95
CA MET A 51 11.94 -9.18 7.06
C MET A 51 11.26 -8.32 5.98
N LEU A 52 10.17 -8.80 5.40
CA LEU A 52 9.36 -8.03 4.45
C LEU A 52 8.66 -6.86 5.16
N GLY A 53 8.12 -7.08 6.35
CA GLY A 53 7.47 -6.06 7.18
C GLY A 53 8.39 -4.88 7.48
N ILE A 54 9.63 -5.13 7.87
CA ILE A 54 10.63 -4.09 8.11
C ILE A 54 10.82 -3.24 6.84
N GLN A 55 11.07 -3.88 5.69
CA GLN A 55 11.26 -3.15 4.45
C GLN A 55 10.01 -2.37 4.02
N MET A 56 8.80 -2.92 4.19
CA MET A 56 7.55 -2.21 3.89
C MET A 56 7.40 -0.96 4.76
N ILE A 57 7.71 -1.03 6.05
CA ILE A 57 7.68 0.11 6.97
C ILE A 57 8.69 1.18 6.53
N ASP A 58 9.92 0.80 6.20
CA ASP A 58 10.95 1.73 5.71
C ASP A 58 10.49 2.48 4.45
N ARG A 59 9.83 1.77 3.50
CA ARG A 59 9.27 2.41 2.28
C ARG A 59 8.21 3.43 2.62
N ILE A 60 7.30 3.08 3.54
CA ILE A 60 6.21 3.97 3.94
C ILE A 60 6.72 5.15 4.78
N GLU A 61 7.69 4.95 5.67
CA GLU A 61 8.35 6.05 6.38
C GLU A 61 8.93 7.07 5.39
N PHE A 62 9.64 6.58 4.36
CA PHE A 62 10.17 7.45 3.31
C PHE A 62 9.06 8.21 2.58
N VAL A 63 7.98 7.56 2.15
CA VAL A 63 6.84 8.20 1.49
C VAL A 63 6.20 9.25 2.41
N HIS A 64 6.01 8.94 3.68
CA HIS A 64 5.46 9.86 4.67
C HIS A 64 6.39 11.06 4.93
N SER A 65 7.72 10.87 4.88
CA SER A 65 8.69 11.97 4.99
C SER A 65 8.54 13.01 3.87
N LYS A 66 8.02 12.58 2.69
CA LYS A 66 7.68 13.46 1.56
C LYS A 66 6.29 14.09 1.66
N LYS A 67 5.64 13.97 2.83
CA LYS A 67 4.31 14.53 3.11
C LYS A 67 3.19 13.89 2.28
N ILE A 68 3.36 12.64 1.87
CA ILE A 68 2.43 11.84 1.07
C ILE A 68 1.98 10.64 1.90
N ILE A 69 0.71 10.26 1.79
CA ILE A 69 0.15 8.97 2.21
C ILE A 69 -0.22 8.18 0.96
N HIS A 70 -0.05 6.86 1.03
CA HIS A 70 -0.22 5.97 -0.13
C HIS A 70 -1.68 5.63 -0.39
N ARG A 71 -2.43 5.23 0.64
CA ARG A 71 -3.87 4.91 0.67
C ARG A 71 -4.31 3.63 -0.07
N ASP A 72 -3.38 2.88 -0.65
CA ASP A 72 -3.66 1.56 -1.22
C ASP A 72 -2.52 0.58 -0.92
N ILE A 73 -2.22 0.43 0.36
CA ILE A 73 -1.21 -0.50 0.86
C ILE A 73 -1.77 -1.92 0.75
N LYS A 74 -1.14 -2.73 -0.11
CA LYS A 74 -1.49 -4.14 -0.36
C LYS A 74 -0.27 -4.90 -0.90
N PRO A 75 -0.21 -6.24 -0.78
CA PRO A 75 0.93 -7.02 -1.25
C PRO A 75 1.24 -6.87 -2.75
N ASP A 76 0.22 -6.58 -3.56
CA ASP A 76 0.36 -6.36 -5.01
C ASP A 76 1.22 -5.12 -5.33
N ASN A 77 1.19 -4.11 -4.46
CA ASN A 77 1.90 -2.84 -4.62
C ASN A 77 3.32 -2.87 -4.04
N PHE A 78 3.75 -3.99 -3.47
CA PHE A 78 5.14 -4.23 -3.11
C PHE A 78 5.73 -5.29 -4.02
N VAL A 79 6.87 -4.98 -4.64
CA VAL A 79 7.53 -5.86 -5.60
C VAL A 79 9.00 -6.02 -5.24
N MET A 80 9.57 -7.18 -5.56
CA MET A 80 11.01 -7.40 -5.37
C MET A 80 11.80 -6.72 -6.49
N GLY A 81 13.01 -6.30 -6.21
CA GLY A 81 13.96 -5.87 -7.23
C GLY A 81 14.42 -7.04 -8.10
N ARG A 82 15.35 -6.78 -9.03
CA ARG A 82 15.95 -7.79 -9.92
C ARG A 82 17.48 -7.78 -9.83
N GLY A 83 18.10 -8.91 -10.18
CA GLY A 83 19.55 -9.08 -10.18
C GLY A 83 20.15 -8.78 -8.80
N LEU A 84 21.11 -7.88 -8.72
CA LEU A 84 21.78 -7.49 -7.47
C LEU A 84 20.82 -6.82 -6.46
N LYS A 85 19.67 -6.32 -6.91
CA LYS A 85 18.63 -5.70 -6.06
C LYS A 85 17.50 -6.67 -5.69
N SER A 86 17.61 -7.98 -5.98
CA SER A 86 16.54 -8.97 -5.77
C SER A 86 16.08 -9.12 -4.31
N HIS A 87 16.89 -8.68 -3.36
CA HIS A 87 16.59 -8.68 -1.92
C HIS A 87 15.87 -7.41 -1.44
N ILE A 88 15.67 -6.43 -2.33
CA ILE A 88 15.08 -5.12 -2.00
C ILE A 88 13.58 -5.15 -2.36
N VAL A 89 12.76 -4.72 -1.40
CA VAL A 89 11.32 -4.47 -1.63
C VAL A 89 11.13 -3.04 -2.15
N TYR A 90 10.40 -2.92 -3.25
CA TYR A 90 9.98 -1.66 -3.86
C TYR A 90 8.49 -1.42 -3.63
N ILE A 91 8.08 -0.16 -3.52
CA ILE A 91 6.68 0.22 -3.47
C ILE A 91 6.27 0.87 -4.79
N LEU A 92 5.09 0.49 -5.30
CA LEU A 92 4.52 0.93 -6.57
C LEU A 92 3.15 1.59 -6.37
N ASP A 93 2.62 2.15 -7.46
CA ASP A 93 1.23 2.62 -7.62
C ASP A 93 0.82 3.73 -6.64
N PHE A 94 1.33 4.92 -6.92
CA PHE A 94 0.93 6.15 -6.22
C PHE A 94 -0.36 6.79 -6.78
N GLY A 95 -1.14 6.07 -7.61
CA GLY A 95 -2.35 6.58 -8.27
C GLY A 95 -3.44 7.07 -7.30
N LEU A 96 -3.50 6.47 -6.11
CA LEU A 96 -4.43 6.86 -5.05
C LEU A 96 -3.78 7.73 -3.96
N SER A 97 -2.51 8.07 -4.07
CA SER A 97 -1.77 8.80 -3.04
C SER A 97 -2.29 10.23 -2.84
N LYS A 98 -2.04 10.78 -1.65
CA LYS A 98 -2.50 12.12 -1.27
C LYS A 98 -1.48 12.82 -0.38
N LYS A 99 -1.31 14.14 -0.56
CA LYS A 99 -0.59 14.95 0.42
C LYS A 99 -1.39 15.04 1.71
N TYR A 100 -0.78 14.68 2.84
CA TYR A 100 -1.40 14.80 4.16
C TYR A 100 -0.99 16.09 4.90
N TRP A 101 -0.02 16.82 4.37
CA TRP A 101 0.46 18.08 4.90
C TRP A 101 0.24 19.20 3.89
N SER A 102 -0.42 20.27 4.32
CA SER A 102 -0.60 21.47 3.53
C SER A 102 0.62 22.38 3.67
N SER A 103 1.37 22.58 2.59
CA SER A 103 2.51 23.51 2.58
C SER A 103 2.08 24.97 2.78
N THR A 104 0.91 25.33 2.25
CA THR A 104 0.34 26.69 2.35
C THR A 104 -0.07 27.02 3.79
N HIS A 105 -0.81 26.08 4.44
CA HIS A 105 -1.31 26.31 5.79
C HIS A 105 -0.36 25.78 6.88
N LYS A 106 0.77 25.16 6.51
CA LYS A 106 1.77 24.55 7.41
C LYS A 106 1.15 23.64 8.48
N ARG A 107 0.12 22.85 8.10
CA ARG A 107 -0.61 21.95 9.00
C ARG A 107 -1.03 20.66 8.30
N HIS A 108 -1.32 19.66 9.12
CA HIS A 108 -1.93 18.40 8.68
C HIS A 108 -3.30 18.63 8.07
N ILE A 109 -3.71 17.81 7.09
CA ILE A 109 -5.09 17.82 6.59
C ILE A 109 -6.07 17.55 7.75
N PRO A 110 -7.28 18.15 7.73
CA PRO A 110 -8.23 18.00 8.81
C PRO A 110 -8.80 16.58 8.89
N PHE A 111 -9.19 16.17 10.10
CA PHE A 111 -9.97 14.95 10.30
C PHE A 111 -11.41 15.20 9.81
N ILE A 112 -11.83 14.45 8.80
CA ILE A 112 -13.15 14.57 8.17
C ILE A 112 -13.80 13.18 8.14
N LYS A 113 -15.11 13.12 8.44
CA LYS A 113 -15.95 11.92 8.29
C LYS A 113 -16.80 12.01 7.01
N GLY A 114 -17.46 10.89 6.66
CA GLY A 114 -18.34 10.82 5.49
C GLY A 114 -17.58 10.65 4.16
N LYS A 115 -16.34 10.20 4.20
CA LYS A 115 -15.57 9.87 3.01
C LYS A 115 -15.93 8.50 2.47
N LYS A 116 -15.92 8.36 1.15
CA LYS A 116 -15.96 7.05 0.51
C LYS A 116 -14.61 6.35 0.69
N LEU A 117 -14.63 5.03 0.86
CA LEU A 117 -13.40 4.25 0.92
C LEU A 117 -12.58 4.46 -0.34
N THR A 118 -11.31 4.79 -0.15
CA THR A 118 -10.27 4.80 -1.18
C THR A 118 -9.30 3.68 -0.87
N GLY A 119 -8.91 2.90 -1.87
CA GLY A 119 -8.02 1.75 -1.73
C GLY A 119 -8.77 0.41 -1.63
N THR A 120 -8.06 -0.63 -1.26
CA THR A 120 -8.49 -2.02 -1.27
C THR A 120 -9.09 -2.41 0.10
N ALA A 121 -10.40 -2.68 0.16
CA ALA A 121 -11.12 -2.94 1.41
C ALA A 121 -10.52 -4.07 2.28
N ARG A 122 -9.86 -5.08 1.65
CA ARG A 122 -9.24 -6.21 2.36
C ARG A 122 -8.18 -5.76 3.37
N TYR A 123 -7.41 -4.73 3.04
CA TYR A 123 -6.30 -4.23 3.83
C TYR A 123 -6.55 -2.83 4.41
N ALA A 124 -7.74 -2.27 4.18
CA ALA A 124 -8.08 -0.93 4.65
C ALA A 124 -8.18 -0.87 6.17
N SER A 125 -7.73 0.24 6.74
CA SER A 125 -7.84 0.51 8.18
C SER A 125 -9.29 0.63 8.63
N ILE A 126 -9.55 0.40 9.92
CA ILE A 126 -10.88 0.59 10.52
C ILE A 126 -11.40 2.02 10.28
N ASN A 127 -10.54 3.03 10.39
CA ASN A 127 -10.93 4.43 10.13
C ASN A 127 -11.31 4.66 8.67
N ALA A 128 -10.55 4.09 7.71
CA ALA A 128 -10.86 4.20 6.28
C ALA A 128 -12.20 3.52 5.95
N LEU A 129 -12.44 2.32 6.49
CA LEU A 129 -13.71 1.59 6.34
C LEU A 129 -14.89 2.33 6.97
N SER A 130 -14.64 3.05 8.08
CA SER A 130 -15.64 3.89 8.77
C SER A 130 -15.85 5.26 8.09
N GLY A 131 -15.22 5.51 6.94
CA GLY A 131 -15.38 6.73 6.19
C GLY A 131 -14.67 7.94 6.77
N CYS A 132 -13.59 7.76 7.51
CA CYS A 132 -12.71 8.84 7.95
C CYS A 132 -11.67 9.19 6.90
N GLU A 133 -11.26 10.46 6.84
CA GLU A 133 -10.11 10.89 6.04
C GLU A 133 -8.86 10.15 6.48
N GLN A 134 -8.18 9.50 5.53
CA GLN A 134 -6.98 8.71 5.79
C GLN A 134 -5.78 9.59 6.14
N SER A 135 -4.88 9.03 6.94
CA SER A 135 -3.63 9.65 7.35
C SER A 135 -2.51 8.60 7.38
N ARG A 136 -1.33 8.96 7.89
CA ARG A 136 -0.17 8.05 7.97
C ARG A 136 -0.45 6.76 8.76
N ARG A 137 -1.28 6.83 9.81
CA ARG A 137 -1.65 5.67 10.64
C ARG A 137 -2.37 4.59 9.82
N ASP A 138 -3.17 5.00 8.85
CA ASP A 138 -3.98 4.08 8.03
C ASP A 138 -3.10 3.24 7.10
N ASP A 139 -2.04 3.81 6.52
CA ASP A 139 -1.04 3.06 5.76
C ASP A 139 -0.31 2.03 6.66
N LEU A 140 0.05 2.41 7.90
CA LEU A 140 0.72 1.51 8.85
C LEU A 140 -0.18 0.38 9.34
N GLU A 141 -1.45 0.65 9.59
CA GLU A 141 -2.44 -0.36 9.95
C GLU A 141 -2.60 -1.39 8.82
N SER A 142 -2.62 -0.95 7.57
CA SER A 142 -2.65 -1.82 6.39
C SER A 142 -1.42 -2.73 6.31
N ILE A 143 -0.21 -2.24 6.66
CA ILE A 143 1.00 -3.09 6.74
C ILE A 143 0.82 -4.17 7.82
N GLY A 144 0.24 -3.84 8.96
CA GLY A 144 -0.06 -4.81 10.03
C GLY A 144 -0.94 -5.95 9.52
N TYR A 145 -1.99 -5.63 8.77
CA TYR A 145 -2.86 -6.63 8.14
C TYR A 145 -2.14 -7.48 7.10
N ILE A 146 -1.22 -6.91 6.31
CA ILE A 146 -0.41 -7.68 5.35
C ILE A 146 0.51 -8.67 6.08
N ILE A 147 1.17 -8.25 7.16
CA ILE A 147 2.03 -9.15 7.96
C ILE A 147 1.20 -10.32 8.50
N MET A 148 0.01 -10.04 9.06
CA MET A 148 -0.89 -11.09 9.54
C MET A 148 -1.37 -12.00 8.40
N TYR A 149 -1.66 -11.45 7.22
CA TYR A 149 -2.00 -12.23 6.03
C TYR A 149 -0.88 -13.17 5.61
N PHE A 150 0.36 -12.72 5.62
CA PHE A 150 1.52 -13.55 5.28
C PHE A 150 1.80 -14.67 6.29
N ILE A 151 1.53 -14.43 7.57
CA ILE A 151 1.71 -15.45 8.63
C ILE A 151 0.55 -16.46 8.65
N ARG A 152 -0.69 -16.01 8.44
CA ARG A 152 -1.89 -16.84 8.62
C ARG A 152 -2.42 -17.46 7.33
N GLY A 153 -1.97 -17.01 6.15
CA GLY A 153 -2.50 -17.43 4.84
C GLY A 153 -3.79 -16.70 4.43
N SER A 154 -4.50 -16.11 5.39
CA SER A 154 -5.75 -15.38 5.14
C SER A 154 -6.04 -14.38 6.27
N LEU A 155 -6.96 -13.44 6.01
CA LEU A 155 -7.50 -12.53 7.02
C LEU A 155 -8.92 -12.98 7.42
N PRO A 156 -9.36 -12.76 8.68
CA PRO A 156 -10.64 -13.23 9.20
C PRO A 156 -11.87 -12.75 8.43
N TRP A 157 -11.76 -11.64 7.73
CA TRP A 157 -12.83 -11.05 6.93
C TRP A 157 -12.80 -11.40 5.44
N GLN A 158 -11.89 -12.30 5.01
CA GLN A 158 -11.93 -12.82 3.64
C GLN A 158 -13.11 -13.79 3.47
N GLY A 159 -13.70 -13.79 2.28
CA GLY A 159 -14.84 -14.67 1.98
C GLY A 159 -16.19 -14.25 2.58
N LEU A 160 -16.29 -13.07 3.20
CA LEU A 160 -17.57 -12.56 3.70
C LEU A 160 -18.57 -12.41 2.53
N ARG A 161 -19.64 -13.22 2.58
CA ARG A 161 -20.77 -13.15 1.63
C ARG A 161 -21.75 -12.06 2.08
N VAL A 162 -21.56 -10.85 1.59
CA VAL A 162 -22.43 -9.70 1.90
C VAL A 162 -22.67 -8.91 0.63
N ASN A 163 -23.93 -8.74 0.25
CA ASN A 163 -24.31 -8.11 -1.02
C ASN A 163 -24.12 -6.60 -1.05
N LYS A 164 -24.24 -5.91 0.09
CA LYS A 164 -24.05 -4.45 0.16
C LYS A 164 -22.69 -4.08 0.71
N LYS A 165 -21.96 -3.21 0.02
CA LYS A 165 -20.59 -2.76 0.39
C LYS A 165 -20.52 -2.20 1.83
N GLU A 166 -21.49 -1.39 2.23
CA GLU A 166 -21.56 -0.78 3.56
C GLU A 166 -21.64 -1.80 4.69
N TYR A 167 -22.50 -2.82 4.53
CA TYR A 167 -22.60 -3.93 5.48
C TYR A 167 -21.32 -4.77 5.52
N ARG A 168 -20.66 -4.93 4.37
CA ARG A 168 -19.36 -5.62 4.29
C ARG A 168 -18.29 -4.88 5.09
N TYR A 169 -18.20 -3.56 4.96
CA TYR A 169 -17.24 -2.75 5.70
C TYR A 169 -17.49 -2.81 7.21
N LYS A 170 -18.76 -2.69 7.63
CA LYS A 170 -19.13 -2.85 9.04
C LYS A 170 -18.71 -4.20 9.59
N LYS A 171 -18.98 -5.30 8.86
CA LYS A 171 -18.58 -6.65 9.28
C LYS A 171 -17.06 -6.84 9.32
N ILE A 172 -16.28 -6.16 8.47
CA ILE A 172 -14.82 -6.19 8.56
C ILE A 172 -14.36 -5.51 9.86
N CYS A 173 -14.94 -4.37 10.22
CA CYS A 173 -14.61 -3.66 11.47
C CYS A 173 -14.97 -4.43 12.75
N GLU A 174 -15.89 -5.40 12.67
CA GLU A 174 -16.32 -6.24 13.79
C GLU A 174 -15.41 -7.46 14.03
N LYS A 175 -14.46 -7.73 13.14
CA LYS A 175 -13.53 -8.88 13.18
C LYS A 175 -12.14 -8.49 13.64
#